data_9c06b3dcc9a1e0021700d4e5883aab73
#
_entry.id   9c06b3dcc9a1e0021700d4e5883aab73
#
_cell.length_a   1.000
_cell.length_b   1.000
_cell.length_c   1.000
_cell.angle_alpha   90.00
_cell.angle_beta   90.00
_cell.angle_gamma   90.00
#
_symmetry.space_group_name_H-M   'P 1'
#
loop_
_entity.id
_entity.type
_entity.pdbx_description
1 polymer ?
#
loop_
_entity_poly.entity_id
_entity_poly.type
_entity_poly.pdbx_seq_one_letter_code
_entity_poly.pdbx_strand_id
1 'polypeptide(L)'
;MKVRDYDAELKALGDKARTLKAKKVQQLGELVTATGADALDLDTLAGALIAAVESSSAEEREAWRAKGSAFFQRRGKKTRG
;
A
#
# COMPACT_ATOMS: atom_id res chain seq x y z
N MET A 1 11.09 -19.52 -34.98
CA MET A 1 10.37 -18.56 -35.25
C MET A 1 9.57 -17.97 -34.18
N LYS A 2 8.77 -18.69 -33.53
CA LYS A 2 7.91 -18.15 -32.48
C LYS A 2 8.54 -18.14 -31.09
N VAL A 3 9.66 -18.80 -30.96
CA VAL A 3 10.33 -18.88 -29.66
C VAL A 3 10.66 -17.49 -29.11
N ARG A 4 11.04 -16.62 -30.01
CA ARG A 4 11.42 -15.30 -29.63
C ARG A 4 10.24 -14.50 -29.08
N ASP A 5 9.02 -14.84 -29.51
CA ASP A 5 7.82 -14.18 -29.03
C ASP A 5 7.55 -14.49 -27.58
N TYR A 6 7.85 -15.73 -27.15
CA TYR A 6 7.67 -16.10 -25.77
C TYR A 6 8.59 -15.30 -24.86
N ASP A 7 9.84 -15.14 -25.27
CA ASP A 7 10.79 -14.38 -24.48
C ASP A 7 10.34 -12.95 -24.32
N ALA A 8 9.83 -12.36 -25.40
CA ALA A 8 9.34 -11.00 -25.37
C ALA A 8 8.13 -10.87 -24.46
N GLU A 9 7.25 -11.85 -24.49
CA GLU A 9 6.07 -11.84 -23.66
C GLU A 9 6.42 -11.96 -22.19
N LEU A 10 7.35 -12.85 -21.87
CA LEU A 10 7.77 -13.02 -20.50
C LEU A 10 8.42 -11.76 -19.96
N LYS A 11 9.20 -11.11 -20.79
CA LYS A 11 9.83 -9.87 -20.39
C LYS A 11 8.80 -8.78 -20.16
N ALA A 12 7.81 -8.70 -21.04
CA ALA A 12 6.76 -7.70 -20.90
C ALA A 12 5.96 -7.93 -19.64
N LEU A 13 5.66 -9.19 -19.32
CA LEU A 13 4.96 -9.50 -18.08
C LEU A 13 5.77 -9.13 -16.85
N GLY A 14 7.07 -9.40 -16.91
CA GLY A 14 7.95 -9.02 -15.81
C GLY A 14 8.02 -7.52 -15.62
N ASP A 15 8.07 -6.78 -16.72
CA ASP A 15 8.10 -5.33 -16.66
C ASP A 15 6.80 -4.78 -16.08
N LYS A 16 5.66 -5.37 -16.48
CA LYS A 16 4.38 -4.95 -15.94
C LYS A 16 4.29 -5.23 -14.45
N ALA A 17 4.76 -6.39 -14.03
CA ALA A 17 4.72 -6.74 -12.62
C ALA A 17 5.55 -5.76 -11.80
N ARG A 18 6.72 -5.38 -12.30
CA ARG A 18 7.55 -4.40 -11.62
C ARG A 18 6.89 -3.04 -11.55
N THR A 19 6.24 -2.65 -12.63
CA THR A 19 5.54 -1.36 -12.67
C THR A 19 4.39 -1.32 -11.67
N LEU A 20 3.61 -2.40 -11.58
CA LEU A 20 2.52 -2.49 -10.64
C LEU A 20 3.02 -2.45 -9.21
N LYS A 21 4.12 -3.13 -8.94
CA LYS A 21 4.70 -3.14 -7.61
C LYS A 21 5.19 -1.74 -7.23
N ALA A 22 5.82 -1.06 -8.17
CA ALA A 22 6.30 0.30 -7.92
C ALA A 22 5.15 1.25 -7.65
N LYS A 23 4.05 1.10 -8.37
CA LYS A 23 2.87 1.92 -8.14
C LYS A 23 2.29 1.66 -6.76
N LYS A 24 2.27 0.41 -6.34
CA LYS A 24 1.75 0.09 -5.03
C LYS A 24 2.62 0.69 -3.93
N VAL A 25 3.93 0.61 -4.09
CA VAL A 25 4.84 1.21 -3.12
C VAL A 25 4.62 2.71 -3.05
N GLN A 26 4.41 3.34 -4.20
CA GLN A 26 4.14 4.76 -4.24
C GLN A 26 2.85 5.11 -3.51
N GLN A 27 1.80 4.33 -3.74
CA GLN A 27 0.53 4.53 -3.05
C GLN A 27 0.68 4.38 -1.55
N LEU A 28 1.45 3.40 -1.11
CA LEU A 28 1.67 3.20 0.31
C LEU A 28 2.45 4.37 0.92
N GLY A 29 3.42 4.89 0.17
CA GLY A 29 4.15 6.07 0.62
C GLY A 29 3.25 7.28 0.75
N GLU A 30 2.37 7.47 -0.23
CA GLU A 30 1.41 8.57 -0.17
C GLU A 30 0.47 8.42 1.00
N LEU A 31 0.08 7.18 1.31
CA LEU A 31 -0.78 6.92 2.44
C LEU A 31 -0.09 7.29 3.75
N VAL A 32 1.17 6.95 3.87
CA VAL A 32 1.94 7.29 5.06
C VAL A 32 1.95 8.81 5.27
N THR A 33 2.19 9.54 4.20
CA THR A 33 2.20 11.01 4.27
C THR A 33 0.82 11.56 4.58
N ALA A 34 -0.20 11.03 3.92
CA ALA A 34 -1.57 11.52 4.08
C ALA A 34 -2.09 11.34 5.49
N THR A 35 -1.66 10.28 6.17
CA THR A 35 -2.11 10.02 7.54
C THR A 35 -1.28 10.77 8.58
N GLY A 36 -0.19 11.39 8.16
CA GLY A 36 0.71 12.06 9.09
C GLY A 36 1.73 11.14 9.71
N ALA A 37 1.74 9.87 9.30
CA ALA A 37 2.67 8.91 9.87
C ALA A 37 4.12 9.19 9.48
N ASP A 38 4.32 10.02 8.46
CA ASP A 38 5.66 10.42 8.06
C ASP A 38 6.36 11.28 9.12
N ALA A 39 5.59 11.78 10.08
CA ALA A 39 6.17 12.53 11.20
C ALA A 39 6.80 11.62 12.23
N LEU A 40 6.48 10.33 12.20
CA LEU A 40 7.09 9.36 13.10
C LEU A 40 8.52 9.08 12.66
N ASP A 41 9.39 8.81 13.62
CA ASP A 41 10.72 8.37 13.25
C ASP A 41 10.64 6.99 12.61
N LEU A 42 11.66 6.63 11.86
CA LEU A 42 11.63 5.38 11.09
C LEU A 42 11.49 4.15 11.96
N ASP A 43 12.15 4.15 13.12
CA ASP A 43 12.07 3.00 14.01
C ASP A 43 10.66 2.81 14.53
N THR A 44 10.00 3.90 14.93
CA THR A 44 8.64 3.82 15.43
C THR A 44 7.68 3.39 14.33
N LEU A 45 7.85 3.96 13.15
CA LEU A 45 7.00 3.60 12.01
C LEU A 45 7.15 2.13 11.67
N ALA A 46 8.38 1.65 11.60
CA ALA A 46 8.65 0.25 11.29
C ALA A 46 8.03 -0.66 12.36
N GLY A 47 8.19 -0.31 13.62
CA GLY A 47 7.63 -1.09 14.70
C GLY A 47 6.11 -1.17 14.65
N ALA A 48 5.47 -0.03 14.36
CA ALA A 48 4.02 0.00 14.26
C ALA A 48 3.52 -0.87 13.11
N LEU A 49 4.20 -0.81 11.97
CA LEU A 49 3.82 -1.61 10.82
C LEU A 49 4.00 -3.10 11.10
N ILE A 50 5.11 -3.46 11.73
CA ILE A 50 5.36 -4.85 12.08
C ILE A 50 4.31 -5.35 13.07
N ALA A 51 3.99 -4.54 14.06
CA ALA A 51 2.96 -4.92 15.02
C ALA A 51 1.62 -5.16 14.35
N ALA A 52 1.27 -4.32 13.38
CA ALA A 52 0.02 -4.48 12.65
C ALA A 52 0.00 -5.78 11.85
N VAL A 53 1.12 -6.11 11.21
CA VAL A 53 1.21 -7.32 10.41
C VAL A 53 1.14 -8.57 11.29
N GLU A 54 1.75 -8.51 12.46
CA GLU A 54 1.84 -9.66 13.35
C GLU A 54 0.64 -9.82 14.28
N SER A 55 -0.25 -8.83 14.32
CA SER A 55 -1.41 -8.89 15.19
C SER A 55 -2.30 -10.06 14.83
N SER A 56 -2.64 -10.87 15.82
CA SER A 56 -3.58 -11.97 15.63
C SER A 56 -4.96 -11.64 16.17
N SER A 57 -5.15 -10.44 16.70
CA SER A 57 -6.43 -10.02 17.24
C SER A 57 -7.35 -9.54 16.10
N ALA A 58 -8.44 -10.28 15.90
CA ALA A 58 -9.42 -9.90 14.87
C ALA A 58 -10.10 -8.59 15.23
N GLU A 59 -10.33 -8.36 16.51
CA GLU A 59 -10.95 -7.14 16.97
C GLU A 59 -10.08 -5.92 16.71
N GLU A 60 -8.80 -6.07 16.97
CA GLU A 60 -7.86 -4.99 16.76
C GLU A 60 -7.75 -4.65 15.28
N ARG A 61 -7.66 -5.66 14.44
CA ARG A 61 -7.56 -5.46 13.00
C ARG A 61 -8.81 -4.82 12.45
N GLU A 62 -9.98 -5.22 12.96
CA GLU A 62 -11.22 -4.65 12.52
C GLU A 62 -11.35 -3.19 12.94
N ALA A 63 -10.86 -2.85 14.13
CA ALA A 63 -10.86 -1.47 14.60
C ALA A 63 -9.99 -0.61 13.69
N TRP A 64 -8.83 -1.13 13.30
CA TRP A 64 -7.94 -0.40 12.40
C TRP A 64 -8.59 -0.21 11.04
N ARG A 65 -9.25 -1.25 10.55
CA ARG A 65 -9.92 -1.18 9.25
C ARG A 65 -11.01 -0.13 9.25
N ALA A 66 -11.81 -0.10 10.30
CA ALA A 66 -12.88 0.86 10.41
C ALA A 66 -12.34 2.29 10.44
N LYS A 67 -11.27 2.48 11.17
CA LYS A 67 -10.64 3.79 11.26
C LYS A 67 -10.10 4.24 9.92
N GLY A 68 -9.47 3.32 9.19
CA GLY A 68 -8.94 3.61 7.87
C GLY A 68 -10.04 3.91 6.88
N SER A 69 -11.12 3.14 6.95
CA SER A 69 -12.25 3.38 6.07
C SER A 69 -12.85 4.77 6.28
N ALA A 70 -12.99 5.17 7.53
CA ALA A 70 -13.50 6.50 7.85
C ALA A 70 -12.58 7.59 7.32
N PHE A 71 -11.28 7.36 7.42
CA PHE A 71 -10.29 8.31 6.91
C PHE A 71 -10.45 8.53 5.40
N PHE A 72 -10.59 7.44 4.65
CA PHE A 72 -10.75 7.56 3.21
C PHE A 72 -12.09 8.19 2.83
N GLN A 73 -13.13 7.91 3.59
CA GLN A 73 -14.42 8.51 3.31
C GLN A 73 -14.38 10.02 3.51
N ARG A 74 -13.70 10.48 4.54
CA ARG A 74 -13.56 11.91 4.77
C ARG A 74 -12.76 12.57 3.68
N ARG A 75 -11.68 11.92 3.23
CA ARG A 75 -10.90 12.46 2.15
C ARG A 75 -11.69 12.53 0.86
N GLY A 76 -12.50 11.51 0.62
CA GLY A 76 -13.33 11.49 -0.57
C GLY A 76 -14.34 12.65 -0.58
N LYS A 77 -14.96 12.88 0.54
CA LYS A 77 -15.89 13.99 0.65
C LYS A 77 -15.20 15.32 0.43
N LYS A 78 -14.04 15.46 1.02
CA LYS A 78 -13.27 16.67 0.89
C LYS A 78 -12.88 16.92 -0.56
N THR A 79 -12.51 15.86 -1.24
CA THR A 79 -12.12 15.96 -2.62
C THR A 79 -13.28 16.40 -3.50
N ARG A 80 -14.47 15.95 -3.13
CA ARG A 80 -15.62 16.28 -3.90
C ARG A 80 -16.05 17.69 -3.71
N GLY A 81 -15.84 18.19 -2.57
CA GLY A 81 -16.18 19.56 -2.23
C GLY A 81 -15.54 20.52 -3.13
#